data_41e741f78617da5f84e4289d6bb01e22
#
_entry.id   41e741f78617da5f84e4289d6bb01e22
#
_cell.length_a   1.000
_cell.length_b   1.000
_cell.length_c   1.000
_cell.angle_alpha   90.00
_cell.angle_beta   90.00
_cell.angle_gamma   90.00
#
_symmetry.space_group_name_H-M   'P 1'
#
loop_
_entity.id
_entity.type
_entity.pdbx_description
1 polymer ?
#
loop_
_entity_poly.entity_id
_entity_poly.type
_entity_poly.pdbx_seq_one_letter_code
_entity_poly.pdbx_strand_id
1 'polypeptide(L)'
;MNKNKRLLKPGSRLSLLESMLVEPYQTVWDCCCDHGLLGMSLLKRSRAGEVVFVDVLEEQMKKLEAILRRNCPIDEYTWHVRCGDVKEIVVPNRDSQLFIIAGVGARQTVEFINSLCSSAPQAAFDLLICSVHGNYAVRNALISNGYRLKGEQIIFENNRFYEGIYVSKDATKEIANTGSVMWDWSNSNHQQYWRRIVGHYRQKARKDPEQYQPIVANYEALLTSSCNI
;
A
#
# COMPACT_ATOMS: atom_id res chain seq x y z
N MET A 1 29.86 27.15 2.77
CA MET A 1 28.76 27.19 3.75
C MET A 1 27.62 26.38 3.23
N ASN A 2 27.40 25.24 3.85
CA ASN A 2 26.51 24.15 3.36
C ASN A 2 25.06 24.43 3.79
N LYS A 3 24.28 25.11 2.95
CA LYS A 3 22.84 25.35 3.20
C LYS A 3 22.05 24.11 2.77
N ASN A 4 21.57 23.38 3.79
CA ASN A 4 20.40 22.49 3.75
C ASN A 4 20.41 21.28 2.79
N LYS A 5 21.20 20.26 3.12
CA LYS A 5 20.78 18.87 2.92
C LYS A 5 19.71 18.53 3.96
N ARG A 6 18.52 19.09 3.88
CA ARG A 6 17.35 18.47 4.48
C ARG A 6 16.98 17.28 3.58
N LEU A 7 17.57 16.12 3.87
CA LEU A 7 17.05 14.85 3.38
C LEU A 7 15.56 14.86 3.70
N LEU A 8 14.74 14.83 2.66
CA LEU A 8 13.30 14.61 2.81
C LEU A 8 13.17 13.24 3.49
N LYS A 9 12.97 13.23 4.81
CA LYS A 9 12.75 11.99 5.55
C LYS A 9 11.32 11.53 5.27
N PRO A 10 11.12 10.26 4.93
CA PRO A 10 9.77 9.73 4.85
C PRO A 10 9.05 9.95 6.18
N GLY A 11 7.77 10.28 6.14
CA GLY A 11 6.92 10.34 7.33
C GLY A 11 6.81 8.98 8.01
N SER A 12 6.23 8.94 9.22
CA SER A 12 6.09 7.69 9.97
C SER A 12 5.34 6.62 9.18
N ARG A 13 4.32 6.99 8.42
CA ARG A 13 3.56 6.08 7.54
C ARG A 13 4.46 5.39 6.53
N LEU A 14 5.25 6.13 5.77
CA LEU A 14 6.14 5.57 4.75
C LEU A 14 7.24 4.72 5.36
N SER A 15 7.78 5.14 6.52
CA SER A 15 8.78 4.35 7.26
C SER A 15 8.21 3.02 7.77
N LEU A 16 6.95 3.01 8.21
CA LEU A 16 6.28 1.78 8.63
C LEU A 16 5.98 0.87 7.43
N LEU A 17 5.55 1.42 6.30
CA LEU A 17 5.37 0.62 5.06
C LEU A 17 6.70 -0.01 4.62
N GLU A 18 7.79 0.75 4.64
CA GLU A 18 9.12 0.23 4.34
C GLU A 18 9.52 -0.92 5.27
N SER A 19 9.21 -0.80 6.57
CA SER A 19 9.54 -1.83 7.57
C SER A 19 8.81 -3.16 7.37
N MET A 20 7.71 -3.17 6.61
CA MET A 20 6.99 -4.41 6.26
C MET A 20 7.74 -5.25 5.23
N LEU A 21 8.65 -4.65 4.46
CA LEU A 21 9.43 -5.36 3.45
C LEU A 21 10.60 -6.10 4.12
N VAL A 22 10.52 -7.42 4.16
CA VAL A 22 11.54 -8.27 4.79
C VAL A 22 12.75 -8.42 3.88
N GLU A 23 12.51 -8.76 2.61
CA GLU A 23 13.55 -9.00 1.60
C GLU A 23 13.62 -7.86 0.57
N PRO A 24 14.79 -7.65 -0.04
CA PRO A 24 14.90 -6.70 -1.14
C PRO A 24 14.24 -7.23 -2.42
N TYR A 25 13.79 -6.30 -3.27
CA TYR A 25 13.23 -6.60 -4.59
C TYR A 25 14.21 -6.21 -5.69
N GLN A 26 14.20 -6.93 -6.81
CA GLN A 26 14.94 -6.51 -8.01
C GLN A 26 14.32 -5.23 -8.58
N THR A 27 13.00 -5.22 -8.76
CA THR A 27 12.28 -4.07 -9.30
C THR A 27 11.15 -3.65 -8.35
N VAL A 28 11.10 -2.38 -7.98
CA VAL A 28 10.00 -1.76 -7.25
C VAL A 28 9.31 -0.72 -8.13
N TRP A 29 7.99 -0.85 -8.26
CA TRP A 29 7.12 0.13 -8.90
C TRP A 29 6.47 1.01 -7.83
N ASP A 30 6.94 2.24 -7.69
CA ASP A 30 6.35 3.23 -6.77
C ASP A 30 5.21 3.95 -7.50
N CYS A 31 3.99 3.43 -7.36
CA CYS A 31 2.79 3.87 -8.07
C CYS A 31 2.09 5.01 -7.33
N CYS A 32 1.69 6.05 -8.06
CA CYS A 32 1.18 7.32 -7.49
C CYS A 32 2.22 7.90 -6.53
N CYS A 33 3.45 7.94 -6.98
CA CYS A 33 4.63 8.17 -6.14
C CYS A 33 4.74 9.59 -5.58
N ASP A 34 3.98 10.57 -6.12
CA ASP A 34 4.02 11.98 -5.70
C ASP A 34 5.46 12.51 -5.64
N HIS A 35 6.02 12.63 -4.46
CA HIS A 35 7.39 13.11 -4.23
C HIS A 35 8.44 11.99 -4.25
N GLY A 36 8.07 10.74 -4.50
CA GLY A 36 8.95 9.59 -4.60
C GLY A 36 9.72 9.23 -3.33
N LEU A 37 9.23 9.66 -2.15
CA LEU A 37 9.97 9.50 -0.89
C LEU A 37 10.19 8.05 -0.50
N LEU A 38 9.19 7.19 -0.75
CA LEU A 38 9.30 5.76 -0.41
C LEU A 38 10.26 5.06 -1.36
N GLY A 39 10.10 5.22 -2.68
CA GLY A 39 11.03 4.64 -3.66
C GLY A 39 12.47 5.09 -3.47
N MET A 40 12.71 6.39 -3.21
CA MET A 40 14.06 6.89 -2.87
C MET A 40 14.62 6.27 -1.60
N SER A 41 13.79 6.05 -0.57
CA SER A 41 14.23 5.38 0.66
C SER A 41 14.65 3.94 0.40
N LEU A 42 13.86 3.22 -0.41
CA LEU A 42 14.15 1.83 -0.77
C LEU A 42 15.45 1.70 -1.57
N LEU A 43 15.72 2.60 -2.53
CA LEU A 43 17.00 2.66 -3.25
C LEU A 43 18.18 2.84 -2.29
N LYS A 44 18.12 3.87 -1.44
CA LYS A 44 19.23 4.24 -0.52
C LYS A 44 19.52 3.18 0.53
N ARG A 45 18.55 2.34 0.85
CA ARG A 45 18.69 1.25 1.83
C ARG A 45 18.91 -0.12 1.18
N SER A 46 19.18 -0.13 -0.13
CA SER A 46 19.39 -1.37 -0.90
C SER A 46 18.23 -2.37 -0.76
N ARG A 47 16.99 -1.83 -0.64
CA ARG A 47 15.76 -2.63 -0.61
C ARG A 47 15.15 -2.80 -2.01
N ALA A 48 15.66 -2.06 -3.00
CA ALA A 48 15.32 -2.18 -4.41
C ALA A 48 16.60 -2.14 -5.25
N GLY A 49 16.71 -3.04 -6.24
CA GLY A 49 17.75 -2.99 -7.26
C GLY A 49 17.49 -1.85 -8.24
N GLU A 50 16.24 -1.71 -8.65
CA GLU A 50 15.76 -0.55 -9.42
C GLU A 50 14.40 -0.07 -8.89
N VAL A 51 14.09 1.22 -9.11
CA VAL A 51 12.76 1.77 -8.82
C VAL A 51 12.21 2.48 -10.05
N VAL A 52 10.98 2.10 -10.43
CA VAL A 52 10.18 2.80 -11.45
C VAL A 52 9.16 3.66 -10.74
N PHE A 53 9.34 4.96 -10.79
CA PHE A 53 8.40 5.95 -10.25
C PHE A 53 7.30 6.23 -11.27
N VAL A 54 6.04 6.07 -10.87
CA VAL A 54 4.87 6.22 -11.76
C VAL A 54 3.88 7.21 -11.17
N ASP A 55 3.53 8.24 -11.93
CA ASP A 55 2.44 9.16 -11.61
C ASP A 55 1.89 9.78 -12.90
N VAL A 56 0.63 10.24 -12.87
CA VAL A 56 -0.02 10.87 -14.03
C VAL A 56 0.31 12.37 -14.16
N LEU A 57 0.87 13.00 -13.15
CA LEU A 57 1.12 14.44 -13.10
C LEU A 57 2.49 14.78 -13.70
N GLU A 58 2.53 15.17 -14.95
CA GLU A 58 3.77 15.44 -15.70
C GLU A 58 4.70 16.45 -14.98
N GLU A 59 4.15 17.56 -14.48
CA GLU A 59 4.94 18.56 -13.76
C GLU A 59 5.55 18.02 -12.46
N GLN A 60 4.84 17.12 -11.78
CA GLN A 60 5.34 16.46 -10.59
C GLN A 60 6.48 15.49 -10.94
N MET A 61 6.32 14.73 -12.03
CA MET A 61 7.33 13.79 -12.50
C MET A 61 8.61 14.49 -12.96
N LYS A 62 8.53 15.64 -13.63
CA LYS A 62 9.69 16.47 -13.96
C LYS A 62 10.44 16.96 -12.71
N LYS A 63 9.70 17.40 -11.68
CA LYS A 63 10.29 17.81 -10.39
C LYS A 63 10.95 16.64 -9.67
N LEU A 64 10.28 15.49 -9.66
CA LEU A 64 10.81 14.26 -9.07
C LEU A 64 12.11 13.82 -9.75
N GLU A 65 12.17 13.85 -11.07
CA GLU A 65 13.40 13.50 -11.81
C GLU A 65 14.58 14.41 -11.42
N ALA A 66 14.36 15.71 -11.28
CA ALA A 66 15.39 16.64 -10.83
C ALA A 66 15.85 16.35 -9.38
N ILE A 67 14.93 15.91 -8.51
CA ILE A 67 15.23 15.50 -7.14
C ILE A 67 16.03 14.20 -7.14
N LEU A 68 15.66 13.22 -7.95
CA LEU A 68 16.33 11.93 -8.08
C LEU A 68 17.76 12.10 -8.58
N ARG A 69 17.98 12.86 -9.64
CA ARG A 69 19.34 13.17 -10.16
C ARG A 69 20.26 13.74 -9.10
N ARG A 70 19.73 14.51 -8.15
CA ARG A 70 20.50 15.12 -7.05
C ARG A 70 20.74 14.17 -5.87
N ASN A 71 19.74 13.35 -5.51
CA ASN A 71 19.75 12.57 -4.28
C ASN A 71 20.03 11.08 -4.48
N CYS A 72 19.84 10.58 -5.69
CA CYS A 72 20.10 9.20 -6.12
C CYS A 72 20.77 9.26 -7.49
N PRO A 73 22.07 9.64 -7.57
CA PRO A 73 22.79 9.75 -8.84
C PRO A 73 22.72 8.46 -9.65
N ILE A 74 22.62 8.58 -10.97
CA ILE A 74 22.37 7.44 -11.89
C ILE A 74 23.58 6.49 -12.01
N ASP A 75 24.73 6.94 -11.63
CA ASP A 75 25.97 6.14 -11.52
C ASP A 75 26.00 5.24 -10.27
N GLU A 76 25.17 5.55 -9.27
CA GLU A 76 25.06 4.78 -8.02
C GLU A 76 23.73 4.02 -7.89
N TYR A 77 22.66 4.53 -8.50
CA TYR A 77 21.29 4.00 -8.34
C TYR A 77 20.59 3.83 -9.67
N THR A 78 19.83 2.74 -9.82
CA THR A 78 19.01 2.48 -11.00
C THR A 78 17.57 2.93 -10.74
N TRP A 79 17.08 3.88 -11.49
CA TRP A 79 15.70 4.33 -11.41
C TRP A 79 15.18 4.87 -12.74
N HIS A 80 13.88 4.83 -12.90
CA HIS A 80 13.15 5.35 -14.04
C HIS A 80 11.97 6.21 -13.58
N VAL A 81 11.64 7.22 -14.37
CA VAL A 81 10.46 8.06 -14.18
C VAL A 81 9.50 7.83 -15.34
N ARG A 82 8.28 7.41 -15.03
CA ARG A 82 7.24 7.14 -16.01
C ARG A 82 6.03 8.02 -15.71
N CYS A 83 5.74 9.00 -16.56
CA CYS A 83 4.49 9.75 -16.54
C CYS A 83 3.42 8.93 -17.25
N GLY A 84 2.39 8.49 -16.53
CA GLY A 84 1.30 7.67 -17.07
C GLY A 84 0.39 7.06 -16.01
N ASP A 85 -0.73 6.48 -16.46
CA ASP A 85 -1.67 5.81 -15.57
C ASP A 85 -1.14 4.42 -15.18
N VAL A 86 -1.26 4.08 -13.90
CA VAL A 86 -0.91 2.73 -13.38
C VAL A 86 -1.69 1.64 -14.11
N LYS A 87 -2.92 1.93 -14.56
CA LYS A 87 -3.75 0.98 -15.33
C LYS A 87 -3.17 0.61 -16.69
N GLU A 88 -2.27 1.44 -17.22
CA GLU A 88 -1.61 1.22 -18.51
C GLU A 88 -0.27 0.50 -18.37
N ILE A 89 0.10 0.07 -17.17
CA ILE A 89 1.31 -0.71 -16.96
C ILE A 89 1.07 -2.12 -17.47
N VAL A 90 1.84 -2.51 -18.48
CA VAL A 90 2.01 -3.90 -18.82
C VAL A 90 3.09 -4.44 -17.89
N VAL A 91 2.71 -5.31 -16.97
CA VAL A 91 3.63 -5.90 -15.99
C VAL A 91 4.67 -6.74 -16.73
N PRO A 92 5.97 -6.41 -16.64
CA PRO A 92 6.98 -7.20 -17.32
C PRO A 92 7.12 -8.58 -16.68
N ASN A 93 7.47 -9.57 -17.49
CA ASN A 93 7.80 -10.90 -16.99
C ASN A 93 9.23 -10.89 -16.40
N ARG A 94 9.32 -10.55 -15.14
CA ARG A 94 10.56 -10.47 -14.36
C ARG A 94 10.34 -11.08 -12.99
N ASP A 95 11.39 -11.63 -12.42
CA ASP A 95 11.37 -12.12 -11.04
C ASP A 95 11.46 -10.95 -10.03
N SER A 96 10.98 -11.21 -8.82
CA SER A 96 11.15 -10.31 -7.67
C SER A 96 10.69 -8.87 -7.91
N GLN A 97 9.39 -8.71 -8.25
CA GLN A 97 8.76 -7.41 -8.45
C GLN A 97 7.82 -7.05 -7.30
N LEU A 98 7.84 -5.79 -6.91
CA LEU A 98 6.91 -5.20 -5.94
C LEU A 98 6.21 -3.99 -6.56
N PHE A 99 4.88 -3.95 -6.51
CA PHE A 99 4.10 -2.75 -6.79
C PHE A 99 3.63 -2.13 -5.48
N ILE A 100 3.98 -0.88 -5.26
CA ILE A 100 3.54 -0.08 -4.12
C ILE A 100 2.40 0.83 -4.60
N ILE A 101 1.23 0.75 -3.95
CA ILE A 101 0.09 1.62 -4.21
C ILE A 101 -0.29 2.28 -2.89
N ALA A 102 0.16 3.51 -2.69
CA ALA A 102 -0.03 4.22 -1.43
C ALA A 102 -0.56 5.65 -1.65
N GLY A 103 -1.50 6.08 -0.79
CA GLY A 103 -1.99 7.45 -0.80
C GLY A 103 -3.18 7.74 -1.71
N VAL A 104 -3.74 6.74 -2.38
CA VAL A 104 -4.95 6.85 -3.20
C VAL A 104 -6.16 6.20 -2.55
N GLY A 105 -7.37 6.55 -2.99
CA GLY A 105 -8.62 6.01 -2.45
C GLY A 105 -8.90 4.57 -2.91
N ALA A 106 -9.77 3.86 -2.17
CA ALA A 106 -10.07 2.45 -2.42
C ALA A 106 -10.51 2.13 -3.85
N ARG A 107 -11.37 2.97 -4.47
CA ARG A 107 -11.84 2.73 -5.84
C ARG A 107 -10.66 2.65 -6.81
N GLN A 108 -9.78 3.63 -6.74
CA GLN A 108 -8.60 3.72 -7.60
C GLN A 108 -7.61 2.58 -7.31
N THR A 109 -7.40 2.27 -6.02
CA THR A 109 -6.57 1.12 -5.61
C THR A 109 -7.08 -0.19 -6.20
N VAL A 110 -8.41 -0.45 -6.14
CA VAL A 110 -9.04 -1.64 -6.71
C VAL A 110 -8.90 -1.69 -8.24
N GLU A 111 -9.11 -0.56 -8.92
CA GLU A 111 -8.91 -0.45 -10.37
C GLU A 111 -7.45 -0.80 -10.75
N PHE A 112 -6.47 -0.30 -10.01
CA PHE A 112 -5.04 -0.61 -10.26
C PHE A 112 -4.72 -2.07 -10.02
N ILE A 113 -5.16 -2.66 -8.91
CA ILE A 113 -4.97 -4.09 -8.62
C ILE A 113 -5.51 -4.94 -9.78
N ASN A 114 -6.75 -4.69 -10.19
CA ASN A 114 -7.38 -5.45 -11.26
C ASN A 114 -6.66 -5.28 -12.60
N SER A 115 -6.25 -4.06 -12.96
CA SER A 115 -5.51 -3.80 -14.21
C SER A 115 -4.15 -4.50 -14.22
N LEU A 116 -3.37 -4.38 -13.16
CA LEU A 116 -2.06 -5.04 -13.05
C LEU A 116 -2.20 -6.56 -13.18
N CYS A 117 -3.16 -7.15 -12.46
CA CYS A 117 -3.42 -8.59 -12.53
C CYS A 117 -3.90 -9.05 -13.91
N SER A 118 -4.75 -8.25 -14.57
CA SER A 118 -5.25 -8.57 -15.91
C SER A 118 -4.19 -8.42 -17.00
N SER A 119 -3.25 -7.48 -16.84
CA SER A 119 -2.17 -7.26 -17.82
C SER A 119 -1.15 -8.40 -17.86
N ALA A 120 -1.01 -9.15 -16.77
CA ALA A 120 -0.06 -10.25 -16.67
C ALA A 120 -0.58 -11.35 -15.73
N PRO A 121 -1.57 -12.16 -16.17
CA PRO A 121 -2.22 -13.17 -15.31
C PRO A 121 -1.26 -14.21 -14.73
N GLN A 122 -0.15 -14.50 -15.44
CA GLN A 122 0.86 -15.49 -15.05
C GLN A 122 2.07 -14.86 -14.34
N ALA A 123 2.20 -13.54 -14.30
CA ALA A 123 3.34 -12.90 -13.63
C ALA A 123 3.21 -12.99 -12.10
N ALA A 124 4.30 -13.36 -11.45
CA ALA A 124 4.43 -13.28 -10.01
C ALA A 124 4.94 -11.90 -9.63
N PHE A 125 4.16 -11.17 -8.85
CA PHE A 125 4.57 -9.91 -8.22
C PHE A 125 3.83 -9.71 -6.91
N ASP A 126 4.49 -9.00 -6.01
CA ASP A 126 3.95 -8.66 -4.72
C ASP A 126 3.30 -7.27 -4.74
N LEU A 127 2.40 -7.04 -3.81
CA LEU A 127 1.74 -5.73 -3.63
C LEU A 127 1.94 -5.23 -2.21
N LEU A 128 2.34 -3.96 -2.06
CA LEU A 128 2.30 -3.21 -0.81
C LEU A 128 1.27 -2.09 -0.95
N ILE A 129 0.17 -2.24 -0.25
CA ILE A 129 -0.99 -1.34 -0.37
C ILE A 129 -1.14 -0.49 0.88
N CYS A 130 -1.39 0.81 0.68
CA CYS A 130 -1.80 1.72 1.75
C CYS A 130 -2.86 2.71 1.23
N SER A 131 -4.09 2.23 1.10
CA SER A 131 -5.22 3.05 0.66
C SER A 131 -5.61 4.07 1.74
N VAL A 132 -6.08 5.24 1.31
CA VAL A 132 -6.50 6.32 2.23
C VAL A 132 -7.74 5.94 3.03
N HIS A 133 -8.62 5.12 2.47
CA HIS A 133 -9.87 4.63 3.08
C HIS A 133 -10.44 3.44 2.30
N GLY A 134 -11.48 2.78 2.84
CA GLY A 134 -12.26 1.75 2.14
C GLY A 134 -11.52 0.41 2.01
N ASN A 135 -10.67 0.07 2.96
CA ASN A 135 -9.81 -1.12 2.93
C ASN A 135 -10.59 -2.44 2.80
N TYR A 136 -11.85 -2.53 3.25
CA TYR A 136 -12.69 -3.70 3.05
C TYR A 136 -12.83 -4.06 1.55
N ALA A 137 -13.09 -3.06 0.69
CA ALA A 137 -13.18 -3.28 -0.75
C ALA A 137 -11.82 -3.63 -1.37
N VAL A 138 -10.74 -3.02 -0.88
CA VAL A 138 -9.36 -3.32 -1.31
C VAL A 138 -9.01 -4.77 -0.98
N ARG A 139 -9.31 -5.23 0.23
CA ARG A 139 -9.07 -6.62 0.66
C ARG A 139 -9.86 -7.62 -0.17
N ASN A 140 -11.14 -7.31 -0.48
CA ASN A 140 -11.93 -8.13 -1.40
C ASN A 140 -11.28 -8.25 -2.78
N ALA A 141 -10.77 -7.17 -3.34
CA ALA A 141 -10.09 -7.20 -4.64
C ALA A 141 -8.81 -8.04 -4.58
N LEU A 142 -8.02 -7.95 -3.51
CA LEU A 142 -6.83 -8.78 -3.33
C LEU A 142 -7.18 -10.27 -3.24
N ILE A 143 -8.21 -10.62 -2.46
CA ILE A 143 -8.71 -12.00 -2.34
C ILE A 143 -9.17 -12.53 -3.70
N SER A 144 -9.99 -11.75 -4.42
CA SER A 144 -10.52 -12.12 -5.74
C SER A 144 -9.45 -12.30 -6.80
N ASN A 145 -8.29 -11.63 -6.65
CA ASN A 145 -7.13 -11.78 -7.53
C ASN A 145 -6.13 -12.85 -7.05
N GLY A 146 -6.50 -13.66 -6.05
CA GLY A 146 -5.71 -14.80 -5.58
C GLY A 146 -4.51 -14.45 -4.70
N TYR A 147 -4.46 -13.23 -4.16
CA TYR A 147 -3.40 -12.84 -3.23
C TYR A 147 -3.59 -13.44 -1.85
N ARG A 148 -2.48 -13.60 -1.14
CA ARG A 148 -2.37 -14.07 0.23
C ARG A 148 -1.55 -13.08 1.04
N LEU A 149 -1.72 -13.09 2.36
CA LEU A 149 -1.12 -12.12 3.26
C LEU A 149 0.32 -12.47 3.60
N LYS A 150 1.25 -11.54 3.34
CA LYS A 150 2.63 -11.55 3.88
C LYS A 150 2.71 -10.78 5.19
N GLY A 151 1.97 -9.67 5.31
CA GLY A 151 1.91 -8.87 6.52
C GLY A 151 0.88 -7.76 6.44
N GLU A 152 0.45 -7.28 7.58
CA GLU A 152 -0.45 -6.15 7.69
C GLU A 152 -0.27 -5.41 9.00
N GLN A 153 -0.53 -4.12 9.01
CA GLN A 153 -0.47 -3.30 10.21
C GLN A 153 -1.39 -2.09 10.14
N ILE A 154 -1.84 -1.62 11.31
CA ILE A 154 -2.53 -0.34 11.46
C ILE A 154 -1.48 0.75 11.66
N ILE A 155 -1.58 1.82 10.88
CA ILE A 155 -0.67 2.96 10.91
C ILE A 155 -1.45 4.18 11.36
N PHE A 156 -0.97 4.86 12.40
CA PHE A 156 -1.55 6.12 12.89
C PHE A 156 -0.59 7.26 12.63
N GLU A 157 -1.01 8.21 11.80
CA GLU A 157 -0.22 9.39 11.45
C GLU A 157 -1.13 10.61 11.24
N ASN A 158 -0.74 11.77 11.77
CA ASN A 158 -1.48 13.03 11.61
C ASN A 158 -2.98 12.90 11.91
N ASN A 159 -3.33 12.23 13.03
CA ASN A 159 -4.70 11.96 13.47
C ASN A 159 -5.57 11.17 12.48
N ARG A 160 -4.94 10.41 11.58
CA ARG A 160 -5.57 9.52 10.61
C ARG A 160 -5.07 8.10 10.78
N PHE A 161 -5.94 7.15 10.48
CA PHE A 161 -5.60 5.73 10.45
C PHE A 161 -5.49 5.25 9.01
N TYR A 162 -4.51 4.40 8.77
CA TYR A 162 -4.28 3.71 7.51
C TYR A 162 -4.03 2.24 7.79
N GLU A 163 -4.20 1.41 6.78
CA GLU A 163 -3.75 0.02 6.80
C GLU A 163 -2.61 -0.15 5.82
N GLY A 164 -1.48 -0.70 6.28
CA GLY A 164 -0.46 -1.28 5.43
C GLY A 164 -0.83 -2.73 5.18
N ILE A 165 -0.96 -3.13 3.92
CA ILE A 165 -1.33 -4.49 3.52
C ILE A 165 -0.28 -4.98 2.52
N TYR A 166 0.51 -5.97 2.93
CA TYR A 166 1.57 -6.57 2.11
C TYR A 166 1.18 -7.98 1.73
N VAL A 167 1.14 -8.28 0.43
CA VAL A 167 0.56 -9.51 -0.11
C VAL A 167 1.39 -10.07 -1.26
N SER A 168 1.29 -11.40 -1.44
CA SER A 168 1.88 -12.16 -2.53
C SER A 168 0.93 -13.27 -2.96
N LYS A 169 1.04 -13.75 -4.20
CA LYS A 169 0.34 -14.97 -4.62
C LYS A 169 0.98 -16.23 -4.04
N ASP A 170 2.26 -16.16 -3.68
CA ASP A 170 3.04 -17.27 -3.12
C ASP A 170 2.98 -17.36 -1.58
N ALA A 171 2.33 -16.39 -0.92
CA ALA A 171 2.14 -16.44 0.52
C ALA A 171 1.08 -17.50 0.90
N THR A 172 1.12 -17.95 2.15
CA THR A 172 0.25 -19.03 2.62
C THR A 172 -0.91 -18.55 3.48
N LYS A 173 -0.79 -17.37 4.09
CA LYS A 173 -1.77 -16.83 5.02
C LYS A 173 -2.95 -16.19 4.30
N GLU A 174 -4.17 -16.52 4.72
CA GLU A 174 -5.39 -15.92 4.18
C GLU A 174 -5.48 -14.42 4.48
N ILE A 175 -6.06 -13.65 3.56
CA ILE A 175 -6.44 -12.27 3.79
C ILE A 175 -7.85 -12.27 4.40
N ALA A 176 -8.01 -11.69 5.59
CA ALA A 176 -9.34 -11.41 6.14
C ALA A 176 -9.84 -10.05 5.64
N ASN A 177 -11.14 -9.95 5.30
CA ASN A 177 -11.75 -8.72 4.79
C ASN A 177 -11.68 -7.55 5.79
N THR A 178 -11.56 -7.87 7.08
CA THR A 178 -11.49 -6.92 8.19
C THR A 178 -10.10 -6.77 8.79
N GLY A 179 -9.09 -7.45 8.19
CA GLY A 179 -7.79 -7.64 8.81
C GLY A 179 -7.80 -8.76 9.86
N SER A 180 -6.65 -9.36 10.08
CA SER A 180 -6.48 -10.49 11.01
C SER A 180 -5.39 -10.22 12.03
N VAL A 181 -4.13 -10.12 11.59
CA VAL A 181 -2.96 -10.02 12.49
C VAL A 181 -2.60 -8.59 12.87
N MET A 182 -3.20 -7.61 12.25
CA MET A 182 -2.93 -6.21 12.54
C MET A 182 -3.58 -5.72 13.85
N TRP A 183 -4.55 -6.45 14.39
CA TRP A 183 -5.30 -6.03 15.56
C TRP A 183 -4.57 -6.37 16.86
N ASP A 184 -4.24 -5.35 17.62
CA ASP A 184 -3.81 -5.43 19.02
C ASP A 184 -4.85 -4.73 19.89
N TRP A 185 -5.67 -5.50 20.57
CA TRP A 185 -6.77 -4.98 21.39
C TRP A 185 -6.32 -4.30 22.67
N SER A 186 -5.06 -4.44 23.08
CA SER A 186 -4.46 -3.67 24.16
C SER A 186 -4.10 -2.23 23.71
N ASN A 187 -3.95 -2.01 22.41
CA ASN A 187 -3.60 -0.70 21.83
C ASN A 187 -4.84 0.18 21.65
N SER A 188 -4.88 1.31 22.36
CA SER A 188 -6.00 2.25 22.29
C SER A 188 -6.25 2.84 20.90
N ASN A 189 -5.20 3.01 20.08
CA ASN A 189 -5.35 3.45 18.69
C ASN A 189 -6.08 2.41 17.83
N HIS A 190 -5.79 1.10 18.02
CA HIS A 190 -6.49 0.04 17.29
C HIS A 190 -7.97 -0.05 17.67
N GLN A 191 -8.29 0.10 18.97
CA GLN A 191 -9.68 0.19 19.43
C GLN A 191 -10.38 1.42 18.84
N GLN A 192 -9.71 2.59 18.79
CA GLN A 192 -10.26 3.81 18.21
C GLN A 192 -10.51 3.63 16.70
N TYR A 193 -9.56 3.01 15.98
CA TYR A 193 -9.71 2.72 14.56
C TYR A 193 -10.92 1.83 14.30
N TRP A 194 -11.04 0.73 15.06
CA TRP A 194 -12.20 -0.16 14.96
C TRP A 194 -13.53 0.58 15.15
N ARG A 195 -13.64 1.41 16.22
CA ARG A 195 -14.85 2.20 16.46
C ARG A 195 -15.20 3.12 15.28
N ARG A 196 -14.19 3.76 14.67
CA ARG A 196 -14.37 4.61 13.48
C ARG A 196 -14.89 3.85 12.29
N ILE A 197 -14.32 2.67 12.00
CA ILE A 197 -14.76 1.83 10.88
C ILE A 197 -16.18 1.35 11.09
N VAL A 198 -16.48 0.78 12.24
CA VAL A 198 -17.83 0.28 12.54
C VAL A 198 -18.85 1.42 12.49
N GLY A 199 -18.55 2.57 13.08
CA GLY A 199 -19.40 3.77 13.02
C GLY A 199 -19.66 4.21 11.58
N HIS A 200 -18.64 4.23 10.73
CA HIS A 200 -18.75 4.57 9.31
C HIS A 200 -19.68 3.60 8.57
N TYR A 201 -19.49 2.29 8.72
CA TYR A 201 -20.31 1.29 8.02
C TYR A 201 -21.74 1.21 8.58
N ARG A 202 -21.95 1.43 9.89
CA ARG A 202 -23.29 1.56 10.47
C ARG A 202 -24.07 2.74 9.87
N GLN A 203 -23.40 3.89 9.62
CA GLN A 203 -24.05 5.02 8.95
C GLN A 203 -24.43 4.67 7.50
N LYS A 204 -23.58 3.96 6.77
CA LYS A 204 -23.88 3.48 5.43
C LYS A 204 -25.01 2.47 5.42
N ALA A 205 -25.03 1.54 6.37
CA ALA A 205 -26.07 0.52 6.50
C ALA A 205 -27.48 1.10 6.77
N ARG A 206 -27.59 2.33 7.29
CA ARG A 206 -28.88 3.02 7.40
C ARG A 206 -29.48 3.40 6.05
N LYS A 207 -28.64 3.60 5.02
CA LYS A 207 -29.05 3.99 3.67
C LYS A 207 -29.18 2.77 2.75
N ASP A 208 -28.32 1.81 2.94
CA ASP A 208 -28.23 0.57 2.16
C ASP A 208 -27.86 -0.60 3.08
N PRO A 209 -28.88 -1.16 3.79
CA PRO A 209 -28.65 -2.26 4.74
C PRO A 209 -28.15 -3.53 4.06
N GLU A 210 -28.65 -3.84 2.87
CA GLU A 210 -28.28 -5.07 2.14
C GLU A 210 -26.79 -5.11 1.86
N GLN A 211 -26.20 -4.00 1.40
CA GLN A 211 -24.81 -3.92 1.07
C GLN A 211 -23.90 -3.82 2.32
N TYR A 212 -24.31 -3.05 3.34
CA TYR A 212 -23.36 -2.67 4.41
C TYR A 212 -23.56 -3.38 5.75
N GLN A 213 -24.72 -3.98 6.01
CA GLN A 213 -24.94 -4.74 7.26
C GLN A 213 -24.01 -5.94 7.39
N PRO A 214 -23.71 -6.73 6.34
CA PRO A 214 -22.74 -7.80 6.41
C PRO A 214 -21.33 -7.30 6.77
N ILE A 215 -20.93 -6.13 6.28
CA ILE A 215 -19.62 -5.52 6.60
C ILE A 215 -19.55 -5.14 8.08
N VAL A 216 -20.62 -4.54 8.62
CA VAL A 216 -20.72 -4.21 10.05
C VAL A 216 -20.56 -5.48 10.88
N ALA A 217 -21.32 -6.53 10.56
CA ALA A 217 -21.26 -7.81 11.28
C ALA A 217 -19.86 -8.42 11.27
N ASN A 218 -19.15 -8.36 10.13
CA ASN A 218 -17.79 -8.87 10.01
C ASN A 218 -16.80 -8.12 10.94
N TYR A 219 -16.89 -6.78 11.04
CA TYR A 219 -16.05 -6.02 11.95
C TYR A 219 -16.42 -6.24 13.42
N GLU A 220 -17.71 -6.41 13.74
CA GLU A 220 -18.17 -6.66 15.11
C GLU A 220 -17.73 -8.05 15.62
N ALA A 221 -17.66 -9.05 14.74
CA ALA A 221 -17.21 -10.38 15.05
C ALA A 221 -15.74 -10.43 15.53
N LEU A 222 -14.90 -9.43 15.17
CA LEU A 222 -13.52 -9.35 15.65
C LEU A 222 -13.43 -9.27 17.19
N LEU A 223 -14.37 -8.59 17.86
CA LEU A 223 -14.36 -8.47 19.30
C LEU A 223 -14.78 -9.76 20.00
N THR A 224 -15.73 -10.49 19.42
CA THR A 224 -16.20 -11.76 20.01
C THR A 224 -15.15 -12.86 19.93
N SER A 225 -14.34 -12.87 18.87
CA SER A 225 -13.23 -13.80 18.70
C SER A 225 -12.07 -13.51 19.66
N SER A 226 -11.92 -12.28 20.14
CA SER A 226 -10.84 -11.86 21.03
C SER A 226 -11.12 -12.11 22.52
N CYS A 227 -12.38 -12.35 22.90
CA CYS A 227 -12.78 -12.66 24.30
C CYS A 227 -12.62 -14.15 24.67
N ASN A 228 -12.22 -14.99 23.72
CA ASN A 228 -12.08 -16.44 23.90
C ASN A 228 -10.60 -16.91 23.95
N ILE A 229 -9.63 -16.01 24.21
CA ILE A 229 -8.21 -16.35 24.38
C ILE A 229 -7.74 -16.03 25.80
#